data_019c4655928dabb170b8e772d3b649e5
#
_entry.id   019c4655928dabb170b8e772d3b649e5
#
_cell.length_a   1.000
_cell.length_b   1.000
_cell.length_c   1.000
_cell.angle_alpha   90.00
_cell.angle_beta   90.00
_cell.angle_gamma   90.00
#
_symmetry.space_group_name_H-M   'P 1'
#
loop_
_entity.id
_entity.type
_entity.pdbx_description
1 polymer ?
#
loop_
_entity_poly.entity_id
_entity_poly.type
_entity_poly.pdbx_seq_one_letter_code
_entity_poly.pdbx_strand_id
1 'polypeptide(L)'
;MAQGMPRGGWWLLILGLVLALGGAMLANRIQTAGGVEIRDIRFIGTGGKRMSALLYVPSTATPTSKAPGILAVHGYINSRETQSGFAIEFARRGYVVLALDQTGHGYSQGPSFSNGFGGPDGLAHLRSLPMVDTANIGMEGHSMGGWTVLAAAAAYPDDYKAIVLEGSSTGAPFAKDGSPSWPRNLGLVFSQYDEFSKLMWDVDKARDVVDSPKLKAVFGTSERIVPRKLYGSIADGTARILATPAVTHPGDHISPEAIARAIDWFSVTLKGGKPIPSSEQIWYWKELGTALGLVGFVMIVLGAFDMLVRLPGFSGVRGIVEPVAEARDGRWWRAFAMTSFLPALTFFPVFSGLYLLVQPNPVLPQTVSTQITIWALIGAGISWLIGRGTVSGRQSDWLPSVVLAGLSVGAGYAALAAADQLFHTDFRFWIIAVKLPTVQQLLIALIYVVPITIGFLASVRVLVDRLTVQGDGWVAQYGWAKLALALGFVVMLVLDYGVFFATGQLPTAIDPLSTVIAMQFPVVLAAVAAIAIFTWRRTGSYRPGALIAGLMVTLYVVAGTATQGW
;
A
#
# COMPACT_ATOMS: atom_id res chain seq x y z
N MET A 1 42.76 -10.55 -15.37
CA MET A 1 42.09 -11.86 -15.06
C MET A 1 40.62 -11.58 -14.95
N ALA A 2 39.80 -12.20 -15.81
CA ALA A 2 38.36 -12.06 -15.69
C ALA A 2 37.91 -12.63 -14.34
N GLN A 3 37.48 -11.79 -13.40
CA GLN A 3 36.87 -12.24 -12.17
C GLN A 3 35.61 -13.03 -12.58
N GLY A 4 35.63 -14.34 -12.31
CA GLY A 4 34.48 -15.19 -12.60
C GLY A 4 33.23 -14.64 -11.91
N MET A 5 32.06 -14.76 -12.55
CA MET A 5 30.80 -14.32 -11.96
C MET A 5 30.64 -14.88 -10.53
N PRO A 6 30.20 -14.05 -9.57
CA PRO A 6 29.97 -14.50 -8.20
C PRO A 6 29.10 -15.77 -8.19
N ARG A 7 29.55 -16.81 -7.48
CA ARG A 7 28.79 -18.05 -7.29
C ARG A 7 27.67 -17.78 -6.29
N GLY A 8 26.43 -18.21 -6.53
CA GLY A 8 25.41 -18.24 -5.49
C GLY A 8 24.00 -17.76 -5.84
N GLY A 9 23.66 -17.41 -7.09
CA GLY A 9 22.31 -16.95 -7.42
C GLY A 9 21.18 -17.94 -7.15
N TRP A 10 21.46 -19.23 -7.28
CA TRP A 10 20.48 -20.28 -6.97
C TRP A 10 20.08 -20.31 -5.49
N TRP A 11 20.98 -19.94 -4.57
CA TRP A 11 20.64 -19.80 -3.16
C TRP A 11 19.63 -18.68 -2.91
N LEU A 12 19.79 -17.55 -3.64
CA LEU A 12 18.81 -16.45 -3.57
C LEU A 12 17.44 -16.90 -4.05
N LEU A 13 17.38 -17.69 -5.13
CA LEU A 13 16.12 -18.21 -5.65
C LEU A 13 15.47 -19.17 -4.65
N ILE A 14 16.21 -20.13 -4.11
CA ILE A 14 15.69 -21.09 -3.12
C ILE A 14 15.25 -20.37 -1.85
N LEU A 15 16.11 -19.54 -1.26
CA LEU A 15 15.76 -18.80 -0.05
C LEU A 15 14.59 -17.84 -0.31
N GLY A 16 14.56 -17.20 -1.47
CA GLY A 16 13.43 -16.36 -1.90
C GLY A 16 12.12 -17.15 -1.96
N LEU A 17 12.12 -18.33 -2.55
CA LEU A 17 10.95 -19.21 -2.58
C LEU A 17 10.52 -19.67 -1.18
N VAL A 18 11.48 -20.05 -0.34
CA VAL A 18 11.19 -20.43 1.05
C VAL A 18 10.56 -19.27 1.83
N LEU A 19 11.09 -18.05 1.68
CA LEU A 19 10.54 -16.87 2.35
C LEU A 19 9.17 -16.49 1.78
N ALA A 20 9.00 -16.53 0.45
CA ALA A 20 7.74 -16.17 -0.19
C ALA A 20 6.61 -17.14 0.17
N LEU A 21 6.82 -18.44 -0.06
CA LEU A 21 5.78 -19.44 0.18
C LEU A 21 5.64 -19.76 1.68
N GLY A 22 6.73 -19.82 2.43
CA GLY A 22 6.70 -20.01 3.88
C GLY A 22 6.05 -18.84 4.60
N GLY A 23 6.33 -17.60 4.16
CA GLY A 23 5.67 -16.40 4.64
C GLY A 23 4.18 -16.37 4.33
N ALA A 24 3.79 -16.72 3.09
CA ALA A 24 2.39 -16.84 2.70
C ALA A 24 1.65 -17.94 3.49
N MET A 25 2.31 -19.08 3.74
CA MET A 25 1.75 -20.15 4.58
C MET A 25 1.57 -19.69 6.04
N LEU A 26 2.52 -18.94 6.61
CA LEU A 26 2.37 -18.34 7.93
C LEU A 26 1.18 -17.38 7.94
N ALA A 27 1.09 -16.48 6.97
CA ALA A 27 -0.02 -15.54 6.84
C ALA A 27 -1.37 -16.27 6.76
N ASN A 28 -1.45 -17.34 5.96
CA ASN A 28 -2.66 -18.16 5.86
C ASN A 28 -3.04 -18.82 7.18
N ARG A 29 -2.08 -19.38 7.92
CA ARG A 29 -2.30 -19.98 9.25
C ARG A 29 -2.92 -18.99 10.23
N ILE A 30 -2.51 -17.73 10.15
CA ILE A 30 -3.01 -16.68 11.03
C ILE A 30 -4.42 -16.23 10.61
N GLN A 31 -4.65 -15.98 9.32
CA GLN A 31 -5.96 -15.52 8.86
C GLN A 31 -7.05 -16.60 8.93
N THR A 32 -6.66 -17.88 8.97
CA THR A 32 -7.58 -19.02 9.16
C THR A 32 -7.65 -19.49 10.62
N ALA A 33 -6.99 -18.80 11.55
CA ALA A 33 -6.97 -19.18 12.96
C ALA A 33 -8.39 -19.20 13.57
N GLY A 34 -8.62 -20.17 14.45
CA GLY A 34 -9.94 -20.35 15.07
C GLY A 34 -10.99 -21.02 14.16
N GLY A 35 -10.57 -21.63 13.07
CA GLY A 35 -11.44 -22.32 12.12
C GLY A 35 -12.14 -21.37 11.14
N VAL A 36 -11.50 -20.25 10.81
CA VAL A 36 -11.98 -19.32 9.80
C VAL A 36 -11.62 -19.84 8.42
N GLU A 37 -12.58 -19.89 7.50
CA GLU A 37 -12.41 -20.14 6.09
C GLU A 37 -12.27 -18.80 5.35
N ILE A 38 -11.29 -18.68 4.45
CA ILE A 38 -11.11 -17.50 3.60
C ILE A 38 -11.56 -17.84 2.18
N ARG A 39 -12.41 -16.99 1.63
CA ARG A 39 -12.90 -17.12 0.25
C ARG A 39 -12.58 -15.85 -0.53
N ASP A 40 -11.87 -15.98 -1.64
CA ASP A 40 -11.71 -14.89 -2.60
C ASP A 40 -12.95 -14.86 -3.51
N ILE A 41 -13.80 -13.86 -3.34
CA ILE A 41 -15.09 -13.79 -4.02
C ILE A 41 -15.15 -12.64 -5.02
N ARG A 42 -15.98 -12.87 -6.05
CA ARG A 42 -16.37 -11.85 -7.03
C ARG A 42 -17.89 -11.86 -7.12
N PHE A 43 -18.48 -10.68 -7.13
CA PHE A 43 -19.93 -10.50 -7.28
C PHE A 43 -20.25 -9.33 -8.20
N ILE A 44 -21.49 -9.25 -8.66
CA ILE A 44 -21.94 -8.18 -9.54
C ILE A 44 -22.59 -7.09 -8.68
N GLY A 45 -22.07 -5.90 -8.77
CA GLY A 45 -22.60 -4.69 -8.16
C GLY A 45 -23.38 -3.84 -9.13
N THR A 46 -23.63 -2.61 -8.72
CA THR A 46 -24.41 -1.61 -9.46
C THR A 46 -23.84 -1.39 -10.87
N GLY A 47 -24.74 -1.32 -11.86
CA GLY A 47 -24.38 -1.12 -13.26
C GLY A 47 -23.64 -2.29 -13.91
N GLY A 48 -23.76 -3.51 -13.35
CA GLY A 48 -23.08 -4.70 -13.85
C GLY A 48 -21.58 -4.75 -13.57
N LYS A 49 -21.07 -3.88 -12.70
CA LYS A 49 -19.65 -3.82 -12.34
C LYS A 49 -19.26 -5.02 -11.47
N ARG A 50 -18.13 -5.67 -11.81
CA ARG A 50 -17.58 -6.75 -10.99
C ARG A 50 -16.90 -6.14 -9.76
N MET A 51 -17.38 -6.54 -8.58
CA MET A 51 -16.83 -6.22 -7.28
C MET A 51 -16.02 -7.42 -6.74
N SER A 52 -15.09 -7.15 -5.87
CA SER A 52 -14.16 -8.10 -5.28
C SER A 52 -14.12 -7.95 -3.76
N ALA A 53 -14.06 -9.07 -3.05
CA ALA A 53 -13.83 -9.07 -1.61
C ALA A 53 -13.12 -10.35 -1.15
N LEU A 54 -12.45 -10.27 0.01
CA LEU A 54 -12.11 -11.44 0.81
C LEU A 54 -13.23 -11.66 1.84
N LEU A 55 -13.82 -12.84 1.81
CA LEU A 55 -14.84 -13.24 2.75
C LEU A 55 -14.25 -14.19 3.80
N TYR A 56 -14.29 -13.76 5.05
CA TYR A 56 -13.85 -14.53 6.22
C TYR A 56 -15.07 -15.17 6.87
N VAL A 57 -15.13 -16.51 6.88
CA VAL A 57 -16.29 -17.25 7.41
C VAL A 57 -15.86 -18.11 8.60
N PRO A 58 -16.24 -17.75 9.82
CA PRO A 58 -16.02 -18.61 10.99
C PRO A 58 -16.73 -19.95 10.81
N SER A 59 -16.11 -21.05 11.23
CA SER A 59 -16.69 -22.40 11.13
C SER A 59 -18.04 -22.56 11.88
N THR A 60 -18.32 -21.66 12.80
CA THR A 60 -19.61 -21.61 13.54
C THR A 60 -20.74 -20.92 12.76
N ALA A 61 -20.41 -20.18 11.69
CA ALA A 61 -21.37 -19.47 10.86
C ALA A 61 -21.90 -20.38 9.75
N THR A 62 -23.15 -20.81 9.86
CA THR A 62 -23.83 -21.67 8.90
C THR A 62 -25.23 -21.10 8.57
N PRO A 63 -25.90 -21.57 7.50
CA PRO A 63 -27.27 -21.13 7.21
C PRO A 63 -28.27 -21.40 8.35
N THR A 64 -28.01 -22.41 9.18
CA THR A 64 -28.84 -22.77 10.34
C THR A 64 -28.37 -22.14 11.67
N SER A 65 -27.12 -21.64 11.70
CA SER A 65 -26.52 -20.94 12.83
C SER A 65 -25.87 -19.66 12.33
N LYS A 66 -26.72 -18.64 12.08
CA LYS A 66 -26.27 -17.37 11.51
C LYS A 66 -25.40 -16.59 12.48
N ALA A 67 -24.36 -15.94 11.95
CA ALA A 67 -23.45 -15.11 12.71
C ALA A 67 -23.62 -13.62 12.33
N PRO A 68 -23.23 -12.68 13.21
CA PRO A 68 -23.19 -11.26 12.88
C PRO A 68 -22.23 -11.02 11.73
N GLY A 69 -22.56 -10.04 10.85
CA GLY A 69 -21.76 -9.67 9.71
C GLY A 69 -21.00 -8.35 9.92
N ILE A 70 -19.80 -8.24 9.34
CA ILE A 70 -19.06 -6.98 9.31
C ILE A 70 -18.62 -6.71 7.86
N LEU A 71 -18.97 -5.52 7.33
CA LEU A 71 -18.37 -4.97 6.11
C LEU A 71 -17.13 -4.17 6.50
N ALA A 72 -15.95 -4.60 6.08
CA ALA A 72 -14.68 -3.94 6.37
C ALA A 72 -14.10 -3.32 5.08
N VAL A 73 -13.72 -2.04 5.10
CA VAL A 73 -13.35 -1.30 3.90
C VAL A 73 -12.08 -0.48 4.10
N HIS A 74 -11.12 -0.69 3.20
CA HIS A 74 -9.81 -0.01 3.16
C HIS A 74 -9.89 1.46 2.73
N GLY A 75 -8.81 2.23 2.94
CA GLY A 75 -8.64 3.61 2.49
C GLY A 75 -8.30 3.75 1.00
N TYR A 76 -8.15 5.00 0.54
CA TYR A 76 -7.76 5.33 -0.84
C TYR A 76 -6.41 4.71 -1.20
N ILE A 77 -6.21 4.33 -2.47
CA ILE A 77 -5.01 3.66 -3.02
C ILE A 77 -4.59 2.37 -2.31
N ASN A 78 -5.48 1.76 -1.55
CA ASN A 78 -5.27 0.48 -0.88
C ASN A 78 -6.11 -0.64 -1.51
N SER A 79 -6.28 -1.73 -0.80
CA SER A 79 -7.09 -2.87 -1.19
C SER A 79 -7.54 -3.66 0.04
N ARG A 80 -8.47 -4.58 -0.17
CA ARG A 80 -9.08 -5.43 0.85
C ARG A 80 -8.09 -6.07 1.83
N GLU A 81 -6.86 -6.39 1.38
CA GLU A 81 -5.85 -7.00 2.24
C GLU A 81 -5.28 -6.01 3.27
N THR A 82 -5.42 -4.69 3.07
CA THR A 82 -4.98 -3.69 4.04
C THR A 82 -5.82 -3.73 5.32
N GLN A 83 -7.11 -4.13 5.22
CA GLN A 83 -7.99 -4.32 6.38
C GLN A 83 -7.80 -5.67 7.09
N SER A 84 -6.82 -6.48 6.70
CA SER A 84 -6.67 -7.83 7.26
C SER A 84 -6.43 -7.85 8.77
N GLY A 85 -5.81 -6.82 9.36
CA GLY A 85 -5.65 -6.71 10.81
C GLY A 85 -6.99 -6.72 11.54
N PHE A 86 -7.94 -5.91 11.08
CA PHE A 86 -9.31 -5.85 11.59
C PHE A 86 -10.09 -7.12 11.25
N ALA A 87 -10.07 -7.53 9.98
CA ALA A 87 -10.84 -8.67 9.49
C ALA A 87 -10.48 -9.98 10.20
N ILE A 88 -9.19 -10.26 10.44
CA ILE A 88 -8.71 -11.44 11.18
C ILE A 88 -9.27 -11.42 12.60
N GLU A 89 -9.16 -10.29 13.28
CA GLU A 89 -9.58 -10.17 14.68
C GLU A 89 -11.09 -10.23 14.85
N PHE A 90 -11.86 -9.68 13.93
CA PHE A 90 -13.31 -9.85 13.91
C PHE A 90 -13.73 -11.30 13.62
N ALA A 91 -13.14 -11.91 12.59
CA ALA A 91 -13.49 -13.27 12.20
C ALA A 91 -13.18 -14.33 13.29
N ARG A 92 -12.04 -14.19 13.99
CA ARG A 92 -11.70 -15.04 15.16
C ARG A 92 -12.75 -14.96 16.27
N ARG A 93 -13.39 -13.77 16.38
CA ARG A 93 -14.45 -13.50 17.36
C ARG A 93 -15.84 -13.90 16.87
N GLY A 94 -15.91 -14.63 15.75
CA GLY A 94 -17.15 -15.24 15.28
C GLY A 94 -17.98 -14.38 14.33
N TYR A 95 -17.46 -13.26 13.84
CA TYR A 95 -18.11 -12.42 12.85
C TYR A 95 -17.81 -12.93 11.42
N VAL A 96 -18.81 -12.95 10.54
CA VAL A 96 -18.59 -13.09 9.09
C VAL A 96 -18.12 -11.76 8.57
N VAL A 97 -16.90 -11.69 8.00
CA VAL A 97 -16.32 -10.42 7.56
C VAL A 97 -16.19 -10.39 6.05
N LEU A 98 -16.73 -9.35 5.42
CA LEU A 98 -16.54 -9.03 4.00
C LEU A 98 -15.54 -7.88 3.89
N ALA A 99 -14.27 -8.20 3.61
CA ALA A 99 -13.24 -7.20 3.32
C ALA A 99 -13.33 -6.81 1.84
N LEU A 100 -13.89 -5.62 1.57
CA LEU A 100 -14.26 -5.17 0.23
C LEU A 100 -13.10 -4.45 -0.47
N ASP A 101 -12.84 -4.74 -1.75
CA ASP A 101 -12.17 -3.80 -2.64
C ASP A 101 -13.17 -2.74 -3.11
N GLN A 102 -12.89 -1.46 -2.86
CA GLN A 102 -13.72 -0.36 -3.33
C GLN A 102 -13.74 -0.30 -4.86
N THR A 103 -14.74 0.38 -5.45
CA THR A 103 -14.75 0.63 -6.91
C THR A 103 -13.43 1.22 -7.37
N GLY A 104 -12.88 0.70 -8.47
CA GLY A 104 -11.61 1.16 -9.05
C GLY A 104 -10.35 0.78 -8.28
N HIS A 105 -10.46 0.01 -7.19
CA HIS A 105 -9.34 -0.45 -6.38
C HIS A 105 -9.21 -1.97 -6.42
N GLY A 106 -8.01 -2.47 -6.15
CA GLY A 106 -7.76 -3.91 -6.11
C GLY A 106 -8.26 -4.64 -7.33
N TYR A 107 -9.15 -5.60 -7.14
CA TYR A 107 -9.76 -6.38 -8.22
C TYR A 107 -11.18 -5.93 -8.59
N SER A 108 -11.70 -4.87 -7.94
CA SER A 108 -13.00 -4.27 -8.28
C SER A 108 -12.90 -3.34 -9.49
N GLN A 109 -13.89 -3.42 -10.38
CA GLN A 109 -13.98 -2.53 -11.54
C GLN A 109 -14.31 -1.10 -11.12
N GLY A 110 -13.86 -0.13 -11.93
CA GLY A 110 -14.01 1.31 -11.70
C GLY A 110 -15.13 1.95 -12.48
N PRO A 111 -15.13 3.30 -12.52
CA PRO A 111 -14.11 4.17 -11.92
C PRO A 111 -14.22 4.30 -10.39
N SER A 112 -13.13 4.65 -9.73
CA SER A 112 -13.14 4.97 -8.30
C SER A 112 -14.02 6.20 -8.04
N PHE A 113 -14.51 6.33 -6.81
CA PHE A 113 -15.51 7.33 -6.39
C PHE A 113 -16.92 7.14 -6.95
N SER A 114 -17.17 6.10 -7.77
CA SER A 114 -18.51 5.80 -8.28
C SER A 114 -19.31 4.90 -7.32
N ASN A 115 -20.66 4.91 -7.45
CA ASN A 115 -21.59 4.01 -6.74
C ASN A 115 -21.38 3.98 -5.21
N GLY A 116 -21.19 5.16 -4.59
CA GLY A 116 -20.89 5.23 -3.15
C GLY A 116 -19.63 4.42 -2.79
N PHE A 117 -18.62 4.50 -3.66
CA PHE A 117 -17.34 3.76 -3.54
C PHE A 117 -17.48 2.23 -3.55
N GLY A 118 -18.67 1.70 -3.88
CA GLY A 118 -19.02 0.29 -3.81
C GLY A 118 -19.56 -0.18 -2.45
N GLY A 119 -19.71 0.73 -1.48
CA GLY A 119 -20.23 0.42 -0.14
C GLY A 119 -21.64 -0.16 -0.14
N PRO A 120 -22.63 0.46 -0.84
CA PRO A 120 -23.97 -0.10 -0.97
C PRO A 120 -23.97 -1.53 -1.55
N ASP A 121 -23.17 -1.78 -2.57
CA ASP A 121 -23.04 -3.10 -3.20
C ASP A 121 -22.44 -4.13 -2.22
N GLY A 122 -21.40 -3.72 -1.45
CA GLY A 122 -20.77 -4.55 -0.43
C GLY A 122 -21.75 -4.94 0.69
N LEU A 123 -22.52 -3.98 1.20
CA LEU A 123 -23.52 -4.25 2.24
C LEU A 123 -24.66 -5.15 1.73
N ALA A 124 -25.17 -4.88 0.54
CA ALA A 124 -26.20 -5.71 -0.08
C ALA A 124 -25.71 -7.14 -0.29
N HIS A 125 -24.47 -7.33 -0.74
CA HIS A 125 -23.87 -8.65 -0.90
C HIS A 125 -23.69 -9.36 0.44
N LEU A 126 -23.15 -8.69 1.47
CA LEU A 126 -22.99 -9.26 2.82
C LEU A 126 -24.34 -9.75 3.39
N ARG A 127 -25.40 -8.98 3.18
CA ARG A 127 -26.76 -9.33 3.62
C ARG A 127 -27.36 -10.51 2.86
N SER A 128 -26.93 -10.76 1.64
CA SER A 128 -27.40 -11.88 0.82
C SER A 128 -26.81 -13.22 1.23
N LEU A 129 -25.76 -13.24 2.05
CA LEU A 129 -25.07 -14.46 2.47
C LEU A 129 -25.93 -15.26 3.47
N PRO A 130 -26.18 -16.55 3.22
CA PRO A 130 -27.12 -17.33 4.02
C PRO A 130 -26.70 -17.52 5.47
N MET A 131 -25.38 -17.41 5.79
CA MET A 131 -24.82 -17.56 7.12
C MET A 131 -24.80 -16.26 7.91
N VAL A 132 -25.23 -15.12 7.34
CA VAL A 132 -25.22 -13.81 7.99
C VAL A 132 -26.56 -13.52 8.66
N ASP A 133 -26.51 -13.09 9.91
CA ASP A 133 -27.67 -12.51 10.59
C ASP A 133 -27.87 -11.06 10.11
N THR A 134 -28.83 -10.86 9.23
CA THR A 134 -29.09 -9.55 8.61
C THR A 134 -29.61 -8.50 9.59
N ALA A 135 -30.10 -8.91 10.76
CA ALA A 135 -30.50 -7.99 11.83
C ALA A 135 -29.31 -7.55 12.71
N ASN A 136 -28.09 -8.02 12.42
CA ASN A 136 -26.93 -7.87 13.31
C ASN A 136 -25.64 -7.60 12.52
N ILE A 137 -25.64 -6.50 11.77
CA ILE A 137 -24.53 -6.11 10.87
C ILE A 137 -23.82 -4.88 11.42
N GLY A 138 -22.48 -4.94 11.45
CA GLY A 138 -21.58 -3.83 11.66
C GLY A 138 -20.88 -3.43 10.36
N MET A 139 -20.39 -2.21 10.32
CA MET A 139 -19.55 -1.73 9.22
C MET A 139 -18.33 -1.01 9.78
N GLU A 140 -17.17 -1.26 9.21
CA GLU A 140 -15.91 -0.63 9.60
C GLU A 140 -15.22 -0.09 8.35
N GLY A 141 -14.62 1.08 8.44
CA GLY A 141 -13.89 1.63 7.32
C GLY A 141 -12.84 2.66 7.72
N HIS A 142 -11.66 2.49 7.11
CA HIS A 142 -10.53 3.39 7.28
C HIS A 142 -10.51 4.46 6.20
N SER A 143 -10.33 5.74 6.57
CA SER A 143 -10.16 6.86 5.63
C SER A 143 -11.34 6.92 4.62
N MET A 144 -11.07 6.82 3.31
CA MET A 144 -12.10 6.72 2.28
C MET A 144 -13.03 5.52 2.49
N GLY A 145 -12.56 4.43 3.11
CA GLY A 145 -13.41 3.31 3.52
C GLY A 145 -14.50 3.69 4.51
N GLY A 146 -14.24 4.69 5.36
CA GLY A 146 -15.25 5.27 6.22
C GLY A 146 -16.36 5.97 5.43
N TRP A 147 -16.02 6.72 4.39
CA TRP A 147 -17.03 7.30 3.48
C TRP A 147 -17.79 6.23 2.71
N THR A 148 -17.12 5.13 2.37
CA THR A 148 -17.73 3.97 1.71
C THR A 148 -18.82 3.32 2.58
N VAL A 149 -18.52 3.07 3.87
CA VAL A 149 -19.51 2.51 4.80
C VAL A 149 -20.60 3.53 5.14
N LEU A 150 -20.30 4.83 5.15
CA LEU A 150 -21.31 5.87 5.29
C LEU A 150 -22.24 5.97 4.08
N ALA A 151 -21.72 5.75 2.85
CA ALA A 151 -22.55 5.65 1.66
C ALA A 151 -23.48 4.44 1.73
N ALA A 152 -22.99 3.29 2.22
CA ALA A 152 -23.82 2.13 2.49
C ALA A 152 -24.91 2.42 3.55
N ALA A 153 -24.53 3.10 4.63
CA ALA A 153 -25.46 3.51 5.70
C ALA A 153 -26.53 4.49 5.23
N ALA A 154 -26.20 5.35 4.28
CA ALA A 154 -27.16 6.28 3.68
C ALA A 154 -28.14 5.58 2.73
N ALA A 155 -27.64 4.59 1.96
CA ALA A 155 -28.46 3.80 1.04
C ALA A 155 -29.39 2.80 1.78
N TYR A 156 -28.93 2.27 2.90
CA TYR A 156 -29.62 1.23 3.68
C TYR A 156 -29.65 1.60 5.17
N PRO A 157 -30.43 2.61 5.59
CA PRO A 157 -30.34 3.17 6.94
C PRO A 157 -30.78 2.21 8.05
N ASP A 158 -31.60 1.22 7.73
CA ASP A 158 -32.13 0.24 8.70
C ASP A 158 -31.39 -1.10 8.69
N ASP A 159 -30.44 -1.28 7.78
CA ASP A 159 -29.83 -2.58 7.50
C ASP A 159 -28.48 -2.81 8.22
N TYR A 160 -28.16 -1.98 9.20
CA TYR A 160 -26.97 -2.12 10.04
C TYR A 160 -27.26 -1.67 11.50
N LYS A 161 -26.39 -2.09 12.43
CA LYS A 161 -26.51 -1.76 13.86
C LYS A 161 -25.50 -0.73 14.33
N ALA A 162 -24.28 -0.81 13.83
CA ALA A 162 -23.17 0.02 14.30
C ALA A 162 -22.14 0.25 13.21
N ILE A 163 -21.40 1.37 13.33
CA ILE A 163 -20.29 1.73 12.46
C ILE A 163 -19.05 2.02 13.31
N VAL A 164 -17.88 1.64 12.79
CA VAL A 164 -16.58 2.16 13.22
C VAL A 164 -15.99 2.95 12.05
N LEU A 165 -15.62 4.20 12.30
CA LEU A 165 -14.84 5.01 11.39
C LEU A 165 -13.42 5.14 11.93
N GLU A 166 -12.42 4.85 11.10
CA GLU A 166 -11.02 4.93 11.47
C GLU A 166 -10.32 5.93 10.56
N GLY A 167 -9.71 6.96 11.14
CA GLY A 167 -9.11 8.05 10.37
C GLY A 167 -10.07 8.68 9.36
N SER A 168 -11.38 8.70 9.65
CA SER A 168 -12.42 9.14 8.71
C SER A 168 -13.42 10.07 9.37
N SER A 169 -14.35 10.62 8.58
CA SER A 169 -15.34 11.60 9.05
C SER A 169 -16.69 11.47 8.35
N THR A 170 -17.73 12.00 8.98
CA THR A 170 -19.00 12.31 8.33
C THR A 170 -18.92 13.66 7.58
N GLY A 171 -19.88 13.96 6.71
CA GLY A 171 -20.02 15.26 6.04
C GLY A 171 -19.20 15.43 4.76
N ALA A 172 -19.35 16.60 4.18
CA ALA A 172 -18.63 16.98 2.96
C ALA A 172 -17.11 16.76 3.10
N PRO A 173 -16.40 16.47 1.97
CA PRO A 173 -16.91 16.46 0.59
C PRO A 173 -17.51 15.12 0.14
N PHE A 174 -17.38 14.02 0.90
CA PHE A 174 -17.61 12.68 0.37
C PHE A 174 -18.71 11.88 1.10
N ALA A 175 -19.26 12.41 2.18
CA ALA A 175 -20.31 11.74 2.95
C ALA A 175 -21.42 12.71 3.35
N LYS A 176 -22.55 12.17 3.75
CA LYS A 176 -23.65 12.92 4.40
C LYS A 176 -23.18 13.46 5.75
N ASP A 177 -23.68 14.63 6.13
CA ASP A 177 -23.44 15.20 7.45
C ASP A 177 -23.95 14.27 8.57
N GLY A 178 -23.11 14.08 9.56
CA GLY A 178 -23.48 13.33 10.76
C GLY A 178 -24.40 14.13 11.69
N SER A 179 -25.16 13.41 12.51
CA SER A 179 -26.03 13.97 13.53
C SER A 179 -26.00 13.10 14.78
N PRO A 180 -26.64 13.50 15.89
CA PRO A 180 -26.72 12.65 17.08
C PRO A 180 -27.47 11.32 16.86
N SER A 181 -28.24 11.19 15.77
CA SER A 181 -28.96 9.97 15.42
C SER A 181 -28.45 9.26 14.17
N TRP A 182 -27.58 9.88 13.37
CA TRP A 182 -27.00 9.27 12.17
C TRP A 182 -25.48 9.54 12.05
N PRO A 183 -24.67 8.54 11.69
CA PRO A 183 -25.02 7.12 11.49
C PRO A 183 -25.37 6.44 12.82
N ARG A 184 -26.03 5.26 12.78
CA ARG A 184 -26.40 4.51 14.00
C ARG A 184 -25.13 4.01 14.71
N ASN A 185 -25.09 4.15 16.05
CA ASN A 185 -24.04 3.64 16.92
C ASN A 185 -22.61 3.82 16.34
N LEU A 186 -22.12 5.04 16.40
CA LEU A 186 -20.83 5.43 15.83
C LEU A 186 -19.69 5.26 16.85
N GLY A 187 -18.75 4.36 16.58
CA GLY A 187 -17.40 4.37 17.13
C GLY A 187 -16.48 5.15 16.21
N LEU A 188 -15.78 6.13 16.74
CA LEU A 188 -14.77 6.87 16.00
C LEU A 188 -13.38 6.60 16.58
N VAL A 189 -12.49 6.07 15.77
CA VAL A 189 -11.06 5.98 16.04
C VAL A 189 -10.39 7.08 15.22
N PHE A 190 -9.87 8.11 15.89
CA PHE A 190 -9.19 9.21 15.22
C PHE A 190 -7.86 9.49 15.89
N SER A 191 -6.80 9.08 15.25
CA SER A 191 -5.46 9.03 15.83
C SER A 191 -4.89 10.41 16.12
N GLN A 192 -4.05 10.53 17.17
CA GLN A 192 -3.50 11.80 17.65
C GLN A 192 -2.58 12.49 16.63
N TYR A 193 -2.05 11.71 15.69
CA TYR A 193 -1.17 12.16 14.62
C TYR A 193 -1.78 11.82 13.25
N ASP A 194 -3.10 12.04 13.09
CA ASP A 194 -3.75 11.89 11.79
C ASP A 194 -3.41 13.08 10.89
N GLU A 195 -2.77 12.81 9.77
CA GLU A 195 -2.31 13.80 8.80
C GLU A 195 -3.45 14.51 8.09
N PHE A 196 -4.65 13.92 8.10
CA PHE A 196 -5.84 14.41 7.40
C PHE A 196 -6.82 15.16 8.30
N SER A 197 -6.41 15.57 9.49
CA SER A 197 -7.27 16.19 10.51
C SER A 197 -8.07 17.40 9.98
N LYS A 198 -7.46 18.21 9.11
CA LYS A 198 -8.14 19.36 8.47
C LYS A 198 -9.25 18.92 7.51
N LEU A 199 -8.99 17.93 6.68
CA LEU A 199 -9.97 17.38 5.75
C LEU A 199 -11.11 16.68 6.49
N MET A 200 -10.79 15.90 7.53
CA MET A 200 -11.77 15.03 8.19
C MET A 200 -12.67 15.80 9.16
N TRP A 201 -12.09 16.57 10.06
CA TRP A 201 -12.83 17.20 11.17
C TRP A 201 -12.64 18.71 11.28
N ASP A 202 -12.06 19.36 10.26
CA ASP A 202 -11.80 20.79 10.18
C ASP A 202 -11.00 21.33 11.37
N VAL A 203 -10.01 20.56 11.83
CA VAL A 203 -9.07 20.95 12.86
C VAL A 203 -7.63 20.92 12.33
N ASP A 204 -6.81 21.88 12.74
CA ASP A 204 -5.43 22.00 12.27
C ASP A 204 -4.50 20.94 12.88
N LYS A 205 -4.88 20.39 14.04
CA LYS A 205 -4.15 19.31 14.73
C LYS A 205 -5.12 18.20 15.09
N ALA A 206 -4.75 16.96 14.82
CA ALA A 206 -5.61 15.81 15.07
C ALA A 206 -6.04 15.68 16.54
N ARG A 207 -5.17 16.01 17.49
CA ARG A 207 -5.50 16.04 18.93
C ARG A 207 -6.60 17.03 19.32
N ASP A 208 -6.85 18.05 18.49
CA ASP A 208 -7.88 19.05 18.75
C ASP A 208 -9.27 18.59 18.23
N VAL A 209 -9.38 17.38 17.69
CA VAL A 209 -10.64 16.77 17.23
C VAL A 209 -11.71 16.79 18.32
N VAL A 210 -11.32 16.68 19.59
CA VAL A 210 -12.20 16.75 20.77
C VAL A 210 -12.95 18.08 20.90
N ASP A 211 -12.43 19.13 20.28
CA ASP A 211 -13.02 20.47 20.25
C ASP A 211 -13.64 20.82 18.90
N SER A 212 -13.54 19.95 17.88
CA SER A 212 -14.11 20.18 16.54
C SER A 212 -15.61 20.46 16.62
N PRO A 213 -16.10 21.61 16.10
CA PRO A 213 -17.53 21.88 16.02
C PRO A 213 -18.30 20.81 15.22
N LYS A 214 -17.69 20.33 14.12
CA LYS A 214 -18.24 19.26 13.28
C LYS A 214 -18.43 17.96 14.08
N LEU A 215 -17.44 17.57 14.87
CA LEU A 215 -17.56 16.36 15.70
C LEU A 215 -18.53 16.54 16.86
N LYS A 216 -18.55 17.71 17.52
CA LYS A 216 -19.50 18.04 18.58
C LYS A 216 -20.95 17.95 18.10
N ALA A 217 -21.23 18.40 16.88
CA ALA A 217 -22.56 18.27 16.28
C ALA A 217 -22.98 16.79 16.11
N VAL A 218 -22.04 15.91 15.72
CA VAL A 218 -22.29 14.45 15.62
C VAL A 218 -22.52 13.81 16.98
N PHE A 219 -21.83 14.28 18.02
CA PHE A 219 -21.95 13.78 19.38
C PHE A 219 -23.14 14.39 20.16
N GLY A 220 -23.81 15.40 19.59
CA GLY A 220 -24.93 16.08 20.23
C GLY A 220 -24.53 16.83 21.50
N THR A 221 -23.35 17.45 21.52
CA THR A 221 -22.83 18.20 22.67
C THR A 221 -22.18 19.52 22.23
N SER A 222 -22.27 20.54 23.06
CA SER A 222 -21.50 21.76 22.92
C SER A 222 -20.17 21.72 23.69
N GLU A 223 -20.05 20.78 24.63
CA GLU A 223 -18.86 20.63 25.46
C GLU A 223 -17.72 19.93 24.72
N ARG A 224 -16.52 20.02 25.28
CA ARG A 224 -15.36 19.23 24.83
C ARG A 224 -15.66 17.74 24.95
N ILE A 225 -15.41 17.00 23.87
CA ILE A 225 -15.62 15.56 23.83
C ILE A 225 -14.55 14.87 24.68
N VAL A 226 -14.97 13.99 25.57
CA VAL A 226 -14.08 13.20 26.42
C VAL A 226 -13.84 11.85 25.72
N PRO A 227 -12.60 11.53 25.29
CA PRO A 227 -12.30 10.24 24.70
C PRO A 227 -12.70 9.08 25.63
N ARG A 228 -13.21 7.98 25.05
CA ARG A 228 -13.67 6.77 25.71
C ARG A 228 -14.94 6.92 26.59
N LYS A 229 -15.53 8.11 26.65
CA LYS A 229 -16.85 8.32 27.25
C LYS A 229 -17.93 7.96 26.23
N LEU A 230 -18.91 7.19 26.66
CA LEU A 230 -20.11 6.90 25.86
C LEU A 230 -21.07 8.08 25.93
N TYR A 231 -21.53 8.54 24.78
CA TYR A 231 -22.59 9.53 24.58
C TYR A 231 -23.78 8.84 23.92
N GLY A 232 -25.01 9.25 24.25
CA GLY A 232 -26.22 8.64 23.69
C GLY A 232 -26.49 7.22 24.21
N SER A 233 -27.24 6.43 23.46
CA SER A 233 -27.73 5.10 23.83
C SER A 233 -27.52 4.09 22.70
N ILE A 234 -26.93 2.93 23.02
CA ILE A 234 -26.76 1.82 22.06
C ILE A 234 -28.14 1.27 21.65
N ALA A 235 -29.07 1.16 22.58
CA ALA A 235 -30.38 0.63 22.30
C ALA A 235 -31.17 1.47 21.31
N ASP A 236 -31.02 2.81 21.39
CA ASP A 236 -31.69 3.77 20.52
C ASP A 236 -30.93 4.03 19.21
N GLY A 237 -29.76 3.43 19.03
CA GLY A 237 -28.91 3.66 17.85
C GLY A 237 -28.18 5.01 17.86
N THR A 238 -28.19 5.74 18.97
CA THR A 238 -27.63 7.09 19.12
C THR A 238 -26.26 7.11 19.81
N ALA A 239 -25.70 5.96 20.14
CA ALA A 239 -24.43 5.86 20.85
C ALA A 239 -23.25 6.43 20.04
N ARG A 240 -22.38 7.17 20.72
CA ARG A 240 -21.15 7.78 20.17
C ARG A 240 -19.99 7.55 21.12
N ILE A 241 -18.86 7.14 20.61
CA ILE A 241 -17.61 7.03 21.36
C ILE A 241 -16.44 7.48 20.50
N LEU A 242 -15.47 8.16 21.11
CA LEU A 242 -14.21 8.57 20.46
C LEU A 242 -13.04 7.82 21.10
N ALA A 243 -12.15 7.27 20.28
CA ALA A 243 -10.83 6.79 20.69
C ALA A 243 -9.74 7.55 19.93
N THR A 244 -8.62 7.82 20.59
CA THR A 244 -7.53 8.63 20.04
C THR A 244 -6.18 7.93 20.21
N PRO A 245 -5.89 6.84 19.46
CA PRO A 245 -4.60 6.16 19.50
C PRO A 245 -3.43 7.10 19.15
N ALA A 246 -2.25 6.83 19.72
CA ALA A 246 -1.06 7.66 19.48
C ALA A 246 -0.28 7.18 18.23
N VAL A 247 -0.96 7.14 17.08
CA VAL A 247 -0.40 6.73 15.79
C VAL A 247 -0.76 7.74 14.70
N THR A 248 -0.20 7.57 13.50
CA THR A 248 -0.49 8.35 12.27
C THR A 248 -1.71 7.77 11.55
N HIS A 249 -2.25 8.48 10.57
CA HIS A 249 -3.37 8.02 9.75
C HIS A 249 -3.14 6.61 9.15
N PRO A 250 -2.05 6.34 8.39
CA PRO A 250 -1.81 4.98 7.92
C PRO A 250 -1.38 4.02 9.04
N GLY A 251 -0.99 4.54 10.21
CA GLY A 251 -0.63 3.75 11.38
C GLY A 251 -1.80 3.02 12.02
N ASP A 252 -3.04 3.44 11.79
CA ASP A 252 -4.24 2.76 12.30
C ASP A 252 -4.30 1.29 11.86
N HIS A 253 -3.89 0.98 10.64
CA HIS A 253 -3.87 -0.39 10.10
C HIS A 253 -2.96 -1.36 10.86
N ILE A 254 -1.94 -0.86 11.54
CA ILE A 254 -0.95 -1.64 12.31
C ILE A 254 -0.94 -1.24 13.79
N SER A 255 -2.03 -0.66 14.29
CA SER A 255 -2.18 -0.24 15.68
C SER A 255 -2.99 -1.26 16.48
N PRO A 256 -2.37 -1.96 17.45
CA PRO A 256 -3.14 -2.83 18.35
C PRO A 256 -4.23 -2.08 19.10
N GLU A 257 -4.03 -0.79 19.41
CA GLU A 257 -5.03 0.01 20.09
C GLU A 257 -6.22 0.34 19.18
N ALA A 258 -5.98 0.78 17.92
CA ALA A 258 -7.06 1.08 16.98
C ALA A 258 -7.95 -0.16 16.76
N ILE A 259 -7.32 -1.31 16.46
CA ILE A 259 -8.00 -2.60 16.28
C ILE A 259 -8.77 -2.99 17.55
N ALA A 260 -8.17 -2.83 18.75
CA ALA A 260 -8.85 -3.14 20.00
C ALA A 260 -10.11 -2.29 20.19
N ARG A 261 -10.10 -1.00 19.84
CA ARG A 261 -11.27 -0.12 19.97
C ARG A 261 -12.40 -0.51 19.04
N ALA A 262 -12.09 -0.92 17.82
CA ALA A 262 -13.09 -1.45 16.89
C ALA A 262 -13.71 -2.76 17.42
N ILE A 263 -12.89 -3.68 17.96
CA ILE A 263 -13.35 -4.91 18.60
C ILE A 263 -14.26 -4.59 19.79
N ASP A 264 -13.81 -3.73 20.71
CA ASP A 264 -14.59 -3.33 21.89
C ASP A 264 -15.95 -2.77 21.48
N TRP A 265 -15.99 -1.92 20.43
CA TRP A 265 -17.23 -1.33 19.96
C TRP A 265 -18.21 -2.36 19.39
N PHE A 266 -17.75 -3.27 18.54
CA PHE A 266 -18.61 -4.31 18.00
C PHE A 266 -19.03 -5.34 19.06
N SER A 267 -18.22 -5.59 20.08
CA SER A 267 -18.57 -6.52 21.17
C SER A 267 -19.77 -6.05 21.98
N VAL A 268 -20.00 -4.73 22.08
CA VAL A 268 -21.14 -4.16 22.83
C VAL A 268 -22.31 -3.78 21.94
N THR A 269 -22.11 -3.61 20.64
CA THR A 269 -23.16 -3.18 19.69
C THR A 269 -23.74 -4.31 18.86
N LEU A 270 -22.99 -5.39 18.66
CA LEU A 270 -23.43 -6.60 17.95
C LEU A 270 -23.55 -7.78 18.93
N LYS A 271 -24.46 -8.73 18.62
CA LYS A 271 -24.67 -9.92 19.43
C LYS A 271 -23.99 -11.15 18.81
N GLY A 272 -23.61 -12.12 19.63
CA GLY A 272 -23.13 -13.43 19.15
C GLY A 272 -21.64 -13.52 18.89
N GLY A 273 -20.87 -12.50 19.22
CA GLY A 273 -19.41 -12.57 19.20
C GLY A 273 -18.85 -13.46 20.32
N LYS A 274 -17.71 -14.11 20.07
CA LYS A 274 -16.96 -14.86 21.10
C LYS A 274 -16.26 -13.87 22.04
N PRO A 275 -16.23 -14.12 23.35
CA PRO A 275 -15.66 -13.21 24.36
C PRO A 275 -14.12 -13.32 24.42
N ILE A 276 -13.44 -13.12 23.31
CA ILE A 276 -11.98 -13.02 23.25
C ILE A 276 -11.61 -11.57 23.57
N PRO A 277 -10.76 -11.30 24.57
CA PRO A 277 -10.33 -9.95 24.92
C PRO A 277 -9.78 -9.19 23.71
N SER A 278 -10.08 -7.89 23.61
CA SER A 278 -9.60 -7.06 22.49
C SER A 278 -8.07 -6.89 22.49
N SER A 279 -7.42 -7.07 23.62
CA SER A 279 -5.96 -7.09 23.76
C SER A 279 -5.30 -8.38 23.25
N GLU A 280 -6.07 -9.48 23.10
CA GLU A 280 -5.57 -10.73 22.54
C GLU A 280 -5.66 -10.68 21.02
N GLN A 281 -4.55 -10.32 20.36
CA GLN A 281 -4.45 -10.14 18.92
C GLN A 281 -3.34 -10.98 18.33
N ILE A 282 -3.52 -11.42 17.08
CA ILE A 282 -2.56 -12.27 16.35
C ILE A 282 -2.23 -11.73 14.94
N TRP A 283 -2.94 -10.74 14.46
CA TRP A 283 -2.85 -10.21 13.09
C TRP A 283 -1.40 -9.85 12.68
N TYR A 284 -0.56 -9.38 13.60
CA TYR A 284 0.82 -8.98 13.33
C TYR A 284 1.70 -10.15 12.82
N TRP A 285 1.36 -11.39 13.12
CA TRP A 285 2.04 -12.55 12.55
C TRP A 285 1.69 -12.74 11.07
N LYS A 286 0.48 -12.36 10.65
CA LYS A 286 0.12 -12.31 9.22
C LYS A 286 0.95 -11.24 8.51
N GLU A 287 1.09 -10.05 9.08
CA GLU A 287 1.93 -8.97 8.53
C GLU A 287 3.40 -9.39 8.42
N LEU A 288 3.94 -10.10 9.43
CA LEU A 288 5.28 -10.69 9.34
C LEU A 288 5.37 -11.70 8.20
N GLY A 289 4.40 -12.58 8.05
CA GLY A 289 4.36 -13.57 6.97
C GLY A 289 4.39 -12.92 5.58
N THR A 290 3.54 -11.92 5.36
CA THR A 290 3.50 -11.20 4.07
C THR A 290 4.72 -10.32 3.84
N ALA A 291 5.35 -9.78 4.90
CA ALA A 291 6.64 -9.08 4.82
C ALA A 291 7.78 -10.00 4.39
N LEU A 292 7.84 -11.23 4.93
CA LEU A 292 8.77 -12.26 4.46
C LEU A 292 8.53 -12.59 2.98
N GLY A 293 7.26 -12.64 2.57
CA GLY A 293 6.87 -12.77 1.16
C GLY A 293 7.42 -11.65 0.29
N LEU A 294 7.35 -10.41 0.75
CA LEU A 294 7.88 -9.24 0.03
C LEU A 294 9.40 -9.31 -0.16
N VAL A 295 10.13 -9.69 0.89
CA VAL A 295 11.59 -9.93 0.81
C VAL A 295 11.87 -11.08 -0.14
N GLY A 296 11.13 -12.18 -0.01
CA GLY A 296 11.24 -13.36 -0.88
C GLY A 296 11.02 -13.01 -2.34
N PHE A 297 10.06 -12.16 -2.66
CA PHE A 297 9.80 -11.69 -4.02
C PHE A 297 11.03 -11.04 -4.65
N VAL A 298 11.66 -10.09 -3.96
CA VAL A 298 12.89 -9.43 -4.44
C VAL A 298 14.01 -10.45 -4.63
N MET A 299 14.18 -11.38 -3.69
CA MET A 299 15.20 -12.42 -3.78
C MET A 299 14.96 -13.39 -4.95
N ILE A 300 13.70 -13.73 -5.25
CA ILE A 300 13.33 -14.55 -6.42
C ILE A 300 13.69 -13.81 -7.71
N VAL A 301 13.37 -12.53 -7.83
CA VAL A 301 13.73 -11.72 -9.01
C VAL A 301 15.24 -11.71 -9.22
N LEU A 302 16.03 -11.49 -8.17
CA LEU A 302 17.49 -11.46 -8.24
C LEU A 302 18.09 -12.85 -8.52
N GLY A 303 17.56 -13.89 -7.89
CA GLY A 303 18.00 -15.27 -8.09
C GLY A 303 17.68 -15.79 -9.48
N ALA A 304 16.47 -15.54 -9.98
CA ALA A 304 16.08 -15.85 -11.34
C ALA A 304 16.97 -15.13 -12.37
N PHE A 305 17.21 -13.82 -12.16
CA PHE A 305 18.15 -13.07 -12.99
C PHE A 305 19.54 -13.72 -13.05
N ASP A 306 20.12 -14.06 -11.87
CA ASP A 306 21.46 -14.65 -11.81
C ASP A 306 21.55 -16.01 -12.51
N MET A 307 20.50 -16.82 -12.45
CA MET A 307 20.45 -18.09 -13.14
C MET A 307 20.28 -17.92 -14.64
N LEU A 308 19.35 -17.07 -15.07
CA LEU A 308 19.03 -16.86 -16.49
C LEU A 308 20.18 -16.21 -17.25
N VAL A 309 20.85 -15.21 -16.66
CA VAL A 309 21.98 -14.51 -17.31
C VAL A 309 23.14 -15.44 -17.65
N ARG A 310 23.23 -16.62 -17.00
CA ARG A 310 24.26 -17.63 -17.27
C ARG A 310 23.97 -18.49 -18.49
N LEU A 311 22.74 -18.52 -18.95
CA LEU A 311 22.35 -19.31 -20.12
C LEU A 311 22.99 -18.76 -21.41
N PRO A 312 23.30 -19.62 -22.40
CA PRO A 312 23.94 -19.20 -23.65
C PRO A 312 23.18 -18.10 -24.39
N GLY A 313 21.84 -18.12 -24.38
CA GLY A 313 20.98 -17.12 -25.03
C GLY A 313 21.12 -15.70 -24.48
N PHE A 314 21.74 -15.52 -23.30
CA PHE A 314 21.98 -14.22 -22.67
C PHE A 314 23.46 -13.83 -22.65
N SER A 315 24.30 -14.43 -23.47
CA SER A 315 25.75 -14.11 -23.55
C SER A 315 26.00 -12.64 -23.90
N GLY A 316 25.17 -12.03 -24.75
CA GLY A 316 25.24 -10.61 -25.12
C GLY A 316 24.88 -9.63 -23.99
N VAL A 317 24.31 -10.13 -22.89
CA VAL A 317 24.03 -9.30 -21.71
C VAL A 317 25.25 -9.22 -20.78
N ARG A 318 26.16 -10.17 -20.85
CA ARG A 318 27.35 -10.25 -20.00
C ARG A 318 28.49 -9.36 -20.51
N GLY A 319 29.11 -8.62 -19.59
CA GLY A 319 30.25 -7.75 -19.86
C GLY A 319 31.22 -7.67 -18.69
N ILE A 320 32.24 -6.86 -18.83
CA ILE A 320 33.23 -6.61 -17.77
C ILE A 320 32.67 -5.56 -16.80
N VAL A 321 32.86 -5.81 -15.53
CA VAL A 321 32.45 -4.89 -14.45
C VAL A 321 33.62 -3.95 -14.16
N GLU A 322 33.47 -2.69 -14.56
CA GLU A 322 34.49 -1.66 -14.35
C GLU A 322 33.83 -0.47 -13.59
N PRO A 323 34.17 -0.25 -12.31
CA PRO A 323 33.84 1.00 -11.64
C PRO A 323 34.50 2.18 -12.31
N VAL A 324 33.78 3.29 -12.47
CA VAL A 324 34.22 4.42 -13.30
C VAL A 324 34.98 5.47 -12.49
N ALA A 325 34.53 5.77 -11.25
CA ALA A 325 35.19 6.77 -10.42
C ALA A 325 36.46 6.22 -9.76
N GLU A 326 37.54 6.98 -9.80
CA GLU A 326 38.79 6.62 -9.10
C GLU A 326 38.70 6.89 -7.60
N ALA A 327 38.01 7.96 -7.19
CA ALA A 327 37.84 8.36 -5.80
C ALA A 327 36.54 9.16 -5.59
N ARG A 328 36.16 9.36 -4.32
CA ARG A 328 35.07 10.27 -3.91
C ARG A 328 35.53 11.71 -3.86
N ASP A 329 35.85 12.28 -5.02
CA ASP A 329 36.24 13.68 -5.18
C ASP A 329 35.04 14.65 -5.09
N GLY A 330 35.28 15.93 -5.29
CA GLY A 330 34.21 16.95 -5.27
C GLY A 330 33.17 16.79 -6.40
N ARG A 331 33.51 16.12 -7.53
CA ARG A 331 32.55 15.81 -8.59
C ARG A 331 31.66 14.65 -8.20
N TRP A 332 32.22 13.65 -7.53
CA TRP A 332 31.49 12.52 -6.99
C TRP A 332 30.47 13.00 -5.94
N TRP A 333 30.90 13.81 -4.98
CA TRP A 333 30.02 14.32 -3.92
C TRP A 333 28.90 15.20 -4.47
N ARG A 334 29.16 16.01 -5.50
CA ARG A 334 28.09 16.77 -6.17
C ARG A 334 27.09 15.87 -6.85
N ALA A 335 27.55 14.86 -7.61
CA ALA A 335 26.67 13.90 -8.25
C ALA A 335 25.84 13.11 -7.22
N PHE A 336 26.46 12.68 -6.13
CA PHE A 336 25.78 12.01 -5.03
C PHE A 336 24.69 12.90 -4.42
N ALA A 337 25.01 14.12 -4.04
CA ALA A 337 24.06 15.05 -3.44
C ALA A 337 22.88 15.35 -4.39
N MET A 338 23.15 15.61 -5.67
CA MET A 338 22.11 15.85 -6.67
C MET A 338 21.22 14.62 -6.86
N THR A 339 21.81 13.42 -6.95
CA THR A 339 21.04 12.17 -7.10
C THR A 339 20.18 11.86 -5.88
N SER A 340 20.67 12.18 -4.66
CA SER A 340 19.94 11.94 -3.43
C SER A 340 18.82 12.94 -3.20
N PHE A 341 19.11 14.23 -3.32
CA PHE A 341 18.22 15.27 -2.81
C PHE A 341 17.30 15.89 -3.86
N LEU A 342 17.72 16.03 -5.14
CA LEU A 342 16.85 16.64 -6.14
C LEU A 342 15.55 15.87 -6.39
N PRO A 343 15.53 14.51 -6.43
CA PRO A 343 14.27 13.79 -6.53
C PRO A 343 13.32 14.07 -5.37
N ALA A 344 13.82 14.11 -4.14
CA ALA A 344 13.00 14.43 -2.97
C ALA A 344 12.51 15.89 -2.98
N LEU A 345 13.36 16.85 -3.35
CA LEU A 345 12.99 18.26 -3.45
C LEU A 345 11.97 18.55 -4.55
N THR A 346 11.97 17.79 -5.63
CA THR A 346 11.00 17.93 -6.74
C THR A 346 9.70 17.18 -6.49
N PHE A 347 9.65 16.32 -5.47
CA PHE A 347 8.51 15.44 -5.23
C PHE A 347 7.20 16.22 -5.00
N PHE A 348 7.10 17.01 -3.93
CA PHE A 348 5.88 17.77 -3.63
C PHE A 348 5.50 18.78 -4.72
N PRO A 349 6.42 19.60 -5.28
CA PRO A 349 6.06 20.50 -6.38
C PRO A 349 5.44 19.78 -7.58
N VAL A 350 5.93 18.57 -7.91
CA VAL A 350 5.39 17.80 -9.02
C VAL A 350 4.06 17.16 -8.63
N PHE A 351 3.97 16.50 -7.49
CA PHE A 351 2.75 15.79 -7.08
C PHE A 351 1.59 16.75 -6.86
N SER A 352 1.77 17.79 -6.02
CA SER A 352 0.72 18.76 -5.74
C SER A 352 0.38 19.63 -6.97
N GLY A 353 1.39 20.03 -7.76
CA GLY A 353 1.18 20.81 -8.97
C GLY A 353 0.44 20.03 -10.06
N LEU A 354 0.78 18.77 -10.27
CA LEU A 354 0.12 17.93 -11.28
C LEU A 354 -1.32 17.57 -10.91
N TYR A 355 -1.62 17.41 -9.63
CA TYR A 355 -3.00 17.17 -9.17
C TYR A 355 -3.96 18.28 -9.65
N LEU A 356 -3.48 19.53 -9.71
CA LEU A 356 -4.24 20.67 -10.17
C LEU A 356 -4.33 20.75 -11.70
N LEU A 357 -3.37 20.22 -12.44
CA LEU A 357 -3.22 20.40 -13.87
C LEU A 357 -3.70 19.20 -14.71
N VAL A 358 -3.57 17.99 -14.19
CA VAL A 358 -3.84 16.75 -14.93
C VAL A 358 -4.89 15.92 -14.21
N GLN A 359 -6.11 15.97 -14.74
CA GLN A 359 -7.20 15.13 -14.27
C GLN A 359 -7.14 13.74 -14.90
N PRO A 360 -7.57 12.67 -14.19
CA PRO A 360 -7.63 11.33 -14.76
C PRO A 360 -8.58 11.29 -15.95
N ASN A 361 -8.17 10.55 -16.97
CA ASN A 361 -8.91 10.41 -18.23
C ASN A 361 -8.63 9.01 -18.82
N PRO A 362 -9.30 8.58 -19.91
CA PRO A 362 -9.08 7.24 -20.48
C PRO A 362 -7.65 6.95 -20.94
N VAL A 363 -6.85 7.98 -21.25
CA VAL A 363 -5.44 7.82 -21.65
C VAL A 363 -4.52 7.75 -20.43
N LEU A 364 -4.80 8.53 -19.39
CA LEU A 364 -4.07 8.57 -18.13
C LEU A 364 -5.02 8.27 -16.96
N PRO A 365 -5.43 7.00 -16.80
CA PRO A 365 -6.58 6.66 -15.95
C PRO A 365 -6.28 6.65 -14.45
N GLN A 366 -5.03 6.82 -14.04
CA GLN A 366 -4.60 6.76 -12.64
C GLN A 366 -3.82 8.02 -12.26
N THR A 367 -4.34 8.82 -11.33
CA THR A 367 -3.70 10.07 -10.88
C THR A 367 -2.30 9.84 -10.33
N VAL A 368 -2.15 8.93 -9.36
CA VAL A 368 -0.84 8.66 -8.71
C VAL A 368 0.17 8.07 -9.69
N SER A 369 -0.24 7.15 -10.56
CA SER A 369 0.64 6.58 -11.60
C SER A 369 1.13 7.65 -12.57
N THR A 370 0.26 8.61 -12.93
CA THR A 370 0.62 9.75 -13.78
C THR A 370 1.61 10.68 -13.09
N GLN A 371 1.36 11.01 -11.83
CA GLN A 371 2.26 11.84 -11.01
C GLN A 371 3.66 11.21 -10.91
N ILE A 372 3.74 9.92 -10.57
CA ILE A 372 5.00 9.16 -10.50
C ILE A 372 5.70 9.14 -11.86
N THR A 373 4.96 8.96 -12.95
CA THR A 373 5.52 8.91 -14.30
C THR A 373 6.15 10.24 -14.69
N ILE A 374 5.45 11.34 -14.49
CA ILE A 374 5.97 12.67 -14.83
C ILE A 374 7.17 13.02 -13.93
N TRP A 375 7.08 12.72 -12.65
CA TRP A 375 8.20 12.88 -11.72
C TRP A 375 9.42 12.03 -12.12
N ALA A 376 9.23 10.79 -12.56
CA ALA A 376 10.30 9.93 -13.07
C ALA A 376 10.97 10.51 -14.33
N LEU A 377 10.18 11.11 -15.24
CA LEU A 377 10.72 11.78 -16.44
C LEU A 377 11.50 13.06 -16.10
N ILE A 378 11.05 13.85 -15.12
CA ILE A 378 11.81 14.98 -14.59
C ILE A 378 13.12 14.48 -13.98
N GLY A 379 13.06 13.41 -13.17
CA GLY A 379 14.23 12.73 -12.63
C GLY A 379 15.19 12.21 -13.71
N ALA A 380 14.66 11.73 -14.84
CA ALA A 380 15.47 11.34 -15.99
C ALA A 380 16.26 12.53 -16.58
N GLY A 381 15.61 13.69 -16.73
CA GLY A 381 16.26 14.92 -17.17
C GLY A 381 17.39 15.37 -16.23
N ILE A 382 17.14 15.35 -14.94
CA ILE A 382 18.12 15.64 -13.88
C ILE A 382 19.30 14.65 -13.99
N SER A 383 19.00 13.36 -14.04
CA SER A 383 20.01 12.30 -14.13
C SER A 383 20.85 12.40 -15.41
N TRP A 384 20.22 12.78 -16.53
CA TRP A 384 20.94 13.03 -17.77
C TRP A 384 21.93 14.20 -17.64
N LEU A 385 21.55 15.28 -16.99
CA LEU A 385 22.44 16.42 -16.71
C LEU A 385 23.62 16.00 -15.82
N ILE A 386 23.38 15.22 -14.77
CA ILE A 386 24.41 14.70 -13.86
C ILE A 386 25.38 13.77 -14.63
N GLY A 387 24.85 12.94 -15.53
CA GLY A 387 25.59 11.96 -16.31
C GLY A 387 26.33 12.52 -17.54
N ARG A 388 26.25 13.83 -17.84
CA ARG A 388 26.94 14.42 -18.97
C ARG A 388 28.46 14.21 -18.87
N GLY A 389 29.08 13.80 -20.00
CA GLY A 389 30.52 13.58 -20.09
C GLY A 389 31.03 12.31 -19.42
N THR A 390 30.13 11.40 -18.95
CA THR A 390 30.53 10.04 -18.60
C THR A 390 30.54 9.14 -19.82
N VAL A 391 31.63 8.39 -19.96
CA VAL A 391 31.75 7.33 -20.97
C VAL A 391 31.28 6.04 -20.26
N SER A 392 30.10 5.55 -20.62
CA SER A 392 29.66 4.22 -20.17
C SER A 392 30.54 3.14 -20.85
N GLY A 393 30.92 2.13 -20.10
CA GLY A 393 31.53 0.91 -20.65
C GLY A 393 30.59 0.22 -21.68
N ARG A 394 31.01 -0.89 -22.25
CA ARG A 394 30.19 -1.67 -23.19
C ARG A 394 28.84 -2.02 -22.54
N GLN A 395 27.78 -1.60 -23.20
CA GLN A 395 26.43 -1.89 -22.72
C GLN A 395 25.91 -3.23 -23.27
N SER A 396 25.10 -3.91 -22.49
CA SER A 396 24.40 -5.14 -22.87
C SER A 396 23.46 -4.92 -24.06
N ASP A 397 23.19 -5.98 -24.82
CA ASP A 397 22.23 -5.98 -25.91
C ASP A 397 20.81 -5.72 -25.39
N TRP A 398 20.02 -4.91 -26.13
CA TRP A 398 18.70 -4.47 -25.68
C TRP A 398 17.69 -5.63 -25.57
N LEU A 399 17.48 -6.36 -26.66
CA LEU A 399 16.45 -7.39 -26.69
C LEU A 399 16.67 -8.50 -25.64
N PRO A 400 17.88 -9.10 -25.51
CA PRO A 400 18.16 -10.04 -24.43
C PRO A 400 17.99 -9.44 -23.04
N SER A 401 18.31 -8.16 -22.84
CA SER A 401 18.13 -7.47 -21.55
C SER A 401 16.64 -7.30 -21.19
N VAL A 402 15.79 -6.95 -22.16
CA VAL A 402 14.32 -6.84 -21.97
C VAL A 402 13.72 -8.20 -21.63
N VAL A 403 14.09 -9.24 -22.39
CA VAL A 403 13.60 -10.60 -22.15
C VAL A 403 14.03 -11.09 -20.77
N LEU A 404 15.29 -10.87 -20.42
CA LEU A 404 15.83 -11.25 -19.10
C LEU A 404 15.11 -10.52 -17.95
N ALA A 405 14.82 -9.23 -18.11
CA ALA A 405 14.06 -8.46 -17.14
C ALA A 405 12.63 -9.01 -16.99
N GLY A 406 11.95 -9.25 -18.10
CA GLY A 406 10.60 -9.83 -18.10
C GLY A 406 10.53 -11.19 -17.42
N LEU A 407 11.45 -12.10 -17.74
CA LEU A 407 11.51 -13.43 -17.13
C LEU A 407 11.85 -13.35 -15.62
N SER A 408 12.76 -12.46 -15.23
CA SER A 408 13.14 -12.29 -13.82
C SER A 408 11.99 -11.77 -12.96
N VAL A 409 11.31 -10.71 -13.42
CA VAL A 409 10.13 -10.15 -12.74
C VAL A 409 8.98 -11.15 -12.78
N GLY A 410 8.78 -11.81 -13.91
CA GLY A 410 7.77 -12.89 -14.08
C GLY A 410 7.93 -14.03 -13.08
N ALA A 411 9.17 -14.42 -12.73
CA ALA A 411 9.40 -15.44 -11.69
C ALA A 411 8.90 -14.99 -10.31
N GLY A 412 9.13 -13.71 -9.93
CA GLY A 412 8.58 -13.14 -8.71
C GLY A 412 7.05 -13.13 -8.69
N TYR A 413 6.43 -12.70 -9.80
CA TYR A 413 4.96 -12.70 -9.94
C TYR A 413 4.36 -14.12 -10.02
N ALA A 414 5.09 -15.12 -10.52
CA ALA A 414 4.65 -16.51 -10.46
C ALA A 414 4.59 -17.02 -9.01
N ALA A 415 5.56 -16.68 -8.18
CA ALA A 415 5.52 -17.00 -6.76
C ALA A 415 4.38 -16.26 -6.02
N LEU A 416 4.13 -15.00 -6.36
CA LEU A 416 3.00 -14.24 -5.84
C LEU A 416 1.66 -14.86 -6.27
N ALA A 417 1.54 -15.27 -7.54
CA ALA A 417 0.34 -15.95 -8.02
C ALA A 417 0.09 -17.27 -7.28
N ALA A 418 1.14 -18.05 -7.00
CA ALA A 418 1.01 -19.25 -6.18
C ALA A 418 0.56 -18.92 -4.74
N ALA A 419 1.10 -17.86 -4.12
CA ALA A 419 0.70 -17.41 -2.80
C ALA A 419 -0.77 -16.95 -2.77
N ASP A 420 -1.21 -16.19 -3.77
CA ASP A 420 -2.59 -15.73 -3.88
C ASP A 420 -3.57 -16.89 -4.08
N GLN A 421 -3.27 -17.80 -5.01
CA GLN A 421 -4.15 -18.94 -5.31
C GLN A 421 -4.23 -19.97 -4.18
N LEU A 422 -3.12 -20.23 -3.48
CA LEU A 422 -3.08 -21.27 -2.44
C LEU A 422 -3.48 -20.72 -1.06
N PHE A 423 -3.23 -19.45 -0.81
CA PHE A 423 -3.30 -18.88 0.53
C PHE A 423 -4.12 -17.59 0.63
N HIS A 424 -4.62 -17.05 -0.49
CA HIS A 424 -5.37 -15.80 -0.56
C HIS A 424 -4.64 -14.64 0.14
N THR A 425 -3.32 -14.52 -0.12
CA THR A 425 -2.44 -13.49 0.44
C THR A 425 -1.65 -12.80 -0.67
N ASP A 426 -1.38 -11.52 -0.49
CA ASP A 426 -0.39 -10.77 -1.26
C ASP A 426 0.96 -10.69 -0.50
N PHE A 427 1.96 -10.07 -1.11
CA PHE A 427 3.23 -9.78 -0.46
C PHE A 427 3.28 -8.33 -0.04
N ARG A 428 3.12 -8.08 1.27
CA ARG A 428 3.07 -6.72 1.81
C ARG A 428 3.78 -6.59 3.14
N PHE A 429 4.14 -5.37 3.44
CA PHE A 429 4.37 -4.89 4.78
C PHE A 429 3.70 -3.53 4.92
N TRP A 430 2.67 -3.46 5.72
CA TRP A 430 1.89 -2.24 5.94
C TRP A 430 1.33 -1.68 4.61
N ILE A 431 1.73 -0.43 4.24
CA ILE A 431 1.30 0.23 2.99
C ILE A 431 2.11 -0.17 1.75
N ILE A 432 3.20 -0.93 1.90
CA ILE A 432 4.03 -1.41 0.79
C ILE A 432 3.55 -2.79 0.37
N ALA A 433 2.97 -2.91 -0.81
CA ALA A 433 2.39 -4.16 -1.28
C ALA A 433 2.71 -4.45 -2.75
N VAL A 434 3.23 -5.64 -3.03
CA VAL A 434 3.29 -6.20 -4.39
C VAL A 434 2.06 -7.07 -4.58
N LYS A 435 1.25 -6.72 -5.59
CA LYS A 435 -0.06 -7.34 -5.85
C LYS A 435 -0.13 -7.87 -7.26
N LEU A 436 -0.95 -8.90 -7.48
CA LEU A 436 -1.25 -9.38 -8.82
C LEU A 436 -2.07 -8.31 -9.56
N PRO A 437 -1.64 -7.89 -10.76
CA PRO A 437 -2.44 -6.99 -11.57
C PRO A 437 -3.61 -7.75 -12.23
N THR A 438 -4.74 -7.09 -12.37
CA THR A 438 -5.83 -7.52 -13.26
C THR A 438 -5.42 -7.35 -14.73
N VAL A 439 -6.17 -7.97 -15.66
CA VAL A 439 -5.95 -7.74 -17.10
C VAL A 439 -6.07 -6.25 -17.45
N GLN A 440 -7.05 -5.54 -16.86
CA GLN A 440 -7.21 -4.10 -17.06
C GLN A 440 -5.97 -3.33 -16.56
N GLN A 441 -5.45 -3.67 -15.38
CA GLN A 441 -4.24 -3.04 -14.84
C GLN A 441 -2.99 -3.37 -15.68
N LEU A 442 -2.90 -4.56 -16.28
CA LEU A 442 -1.83 -4.86 -17.24
C LEU A 442 -1.89 -3.99 -18.48
N LEU A 443 -3.09 -3.73 -19.02
CA LEU A 443 -3.27 -2.81 -20.15
C LEU A 443 -2.90 -1.37 -19.76
N ILE A 444 -3.29 -0.92 -18.57
CA ILE A 444 -2.89 0.38 -18.00
C ILE A 444 -1.37 0.45 -17.83
N ALA A 445 -0.73 -0.62 -17.36
CA ALA A 445 0.72 -0.66 -17.19
C ALA A 445 1.50 -0.44 -18.50
N LEU A 446 0.95 -0.82 -19.66
CA LEU A 446 1.57 -0.54 -20.97
C LEU A 446 1.75 0.94 -21.24
N ILE A 447 0.88 1.79 -20.70
CA ILE A 447 0.96 3.25 -20.83
C ILE A 447 2.15 3.80 -20.03
N TYR A 448 2.36 3.29 -18.83
CA TYR A 448 3.31 3.83 -17.86
C TYR A 448 4.69 3.17 -17.89
N VAL A 449 4.82 1.93 -18.41
CA VAL A 449 6.06 1.16 -18.32
C VAL A 449 7.22 1.81 -19.09
N VAL A 450 6.97 2.38 -20.25
CA VAL A 450 8.04 2.99 -21.05
C VAL A 450 8.58 4.26 -20.38
N PRO A 451 7.75 5.26 -20.03
CA PRO A 451 8.24 6.48 -19.40
C PRO A 451 8.86 6.25 -18.01
N ILE A 452 8.29 5.36 -17.17
CA ILE A 452 8.91 5.01 -15.89
C ILE A 452 10.26 4.32 -16.10
N THR A 453 10.36 3.42 -17.08
CA THR A 453 11.64 2.75 -17.42
C THR A 453 12.69 3.74 -17.91
N ILE A 454 12.32 4.77 -18.67
CA ILE A 454 13.24 5.86 -19.07
C ILE A 454 13.80 6.56 -17.82
N GLY A 455 12.96 6.82 -16.80
CA GLY A 455 13.39 7.36 -15.50
C GLY A 455 14.48 6.49 -14.86
N PHE A 456 14.24 5.18 -14.79
CA PHE A 456 15.22 4.25 -14.20
C PHE A 456 16.45 4.02 -15.07
N LEU A 457 16.33 4.03 -16.41
CA LEU A 457 17.51 3.96 -17.28
C LEU A 457 18.47 5.13 -17.03
N ALA A 458 17.94 6.33 -16.87
CA ALA A 458 18.75 7.51 -16.57
C ALA A 458 19.35 7.45 -15.15
N SER A 459 18.53 7.14 -14.13
CA SER A 459 18.96 7.14 -12.72
C SER A 459 19.95 6.02 -12.42
N VAL A 460 19.69 4.78 -12.90
CA VAL A 460 20.59 3.64 -12.70
C VAL A 460 21.89 3.82 -13.47
N ARG A 461 21.84 4.48 -14.65
CA ARG A 461 23.06 4.85 -15.36
C ARG A 461 23.96 5.76 -14.52
N VAL A 462 23.42 6.82 -13.92
CA VAL A 462 24.18 7.71 -13.03
C VAL A 462 24.74 6.93 -11.84
N LEU A 463 23.91 6.08 -11.22
CA LEU A 463 24.30 5.28 -10.09
C LEU A 463 25.53 4.40 -10.40
N VAL A 464 25.55 3.77 -11.56
CA VAL A 464 26.61 2.85 -11.98
C VAL A 464 27.81 3.59 -12.57
N ASP A 465 27.57 4.54 -13.49
CA ASP A 465 28.64 5.19 -14.27
C ASP A 465 29.28 6.40 -13.55
N ARG A 466 28.70 6.88 -12.45
CA ARG A 466 29.23 8.03 -11.69
C ARG A 466 29.56 7.72 -10.24
N LEU A 467 28.77 6.85 -9.60
CA LEU A 467 28.81 6.67 -8.14
C LEU A 467 29.48 5.37 -7.70
N THR A 468 29.82 4.45 -8.64
CA THR A 468 30.68 3.31 -8.29
C THR A 468 32.15 3.73 -8.29
N VAL A 469 32.88 3.33 -7.24
CA VAL A 469 34.28 3.73 -7.02
C VAL A 469 35.19 2.51 -7.11
N GLN A 470 36.37 2.68 -7.74
CA GLN A 470 37.39 1.65 -7.82
C GLN A 470 37.89 1.27 -6.41
N GLY A 471 38.09 -0.01 -6.19
CA GLY A 471 38.50 -0.53 -4.88
C GLY A 471 37.39 -0.73 -3.87
N ASP A 472 36.15 -0.22 -4.13
CA ASP A 472 35.01 -0.49 -3.24
C ASP A 472 34.65 -1.98 -3.20
N GLY A 473 34.58 -2.54 -2.00
CA GLY A 473 34.01 -3.85 -1.77
C GLY A 473 32.48 -3.83 -2.00
N TRP A 474 31.88 -5.03 -2.07
CA TRP A 474 30.44 -5.15 -2.35
C TRP A 474 29.56 -4.41 -1.31
N VAL A 475 29.93 -4.40 -0.03
CA VAL A 475 29.18 -3.69 1.02
C VAL A 475 29.12 -2.19 0.74
N ALA A 476 30.25 -1.60 0.37
CA ALA A 476 30.31 -0.17 0.04
C ALA A 476 29.49 0.15 -1.21
N GLN A 477 29.58 -0.68 -2.27
CA GLN A 477 28.81 -0.48 -3.50
C GLN A 477 27.31 -0.49 -3.25
N TYR A 478 26.77 -1.46 -2.50
CA TYR A 478 25.35 -1.51 -2.13
C TYR A 478 24.96 -0.37 -1.17
N GLY A 479 25.82 -0.07 -0.20
CA GLY A 479 25.56 0.99 0.78
C GLY A 479 25.44 2.37 0.12
N TRP A 480 26.42 2.76 -0.67
CA TRP A 480 26.40 4.04 -1.35
C TRP A 480 25.27 4.16 -2.38
N ALA A 481 24.95 3.07 -3.07
CA ALA A 481 23.84 3.04 -4.01
C ALA A 481 22.49 3.25 -3.31
N LYS A 482 22.24 2.57 -2.19
CA LYS A 482 21.03 2.76 -1.39
C LYS A 482 20.94 4.20 -0.85
N LEU A 483 22.05 4.72 -0.31
CA LEU A 483 22.09 6.11 0.15
C LEU A 483 21.81 7.10 -1.00
N ALA A 484 22.43 6.88 -2.18
CA ALA A 484 22.23 7.76 -3.32
C ALA A 484 20.77 7.84 -3.79
N LEU A 485 19.99 6.77 -3.71
CA LEU A 485 18.60 6.79 -4.14
C LEU A 485 17.59 7.09 -3.01
N ALA A 486 17.87 6.66 -1.77
CA ALA A 486 16.88 6.72 -0.70
C ALA A 486 17.09 7.87 0.31
N LEU A 487 18.34 8.35 0.50
CA LEU A 487 18.67 9.29 1.58
C LEU A 487 17.86 10.59 1.53
N GLY A 488 17.63 11.15 0.35
CA GLY A 488 16.86 12.38 0.21
C GLY A 488 15.45 12.25 0.76
N PHE A 489 14.77 11.13 0.45
CA PHE A 489 13.43 10.84 0.99
C PHE A 489 13.46 10.53 2.48
N VAL A 490 14.48 9.81 2.97
CA VAL A 490 14.64 9.57 4.41
C VAL A 490 14.76 10.90 5.16
N VAL A 491 15.64 11.79 4.70
CA VAL A 491 15.84 13.12 5.31
C VAL A 491 14.56 13.94 5.26
N MET A 492 13.89 13.98 4.10
CA MET A 492 12.62 14.70 3.93
C MET A 492 11.56 14.20 4.92
N LEU A 493 11.36 12.88 5.02
CA LEU A 493 10.37 12.30 5.93
C LEU A 493 10.74 12.49 7.40
N VAL A 494 12.02 12.38 7.76
CA VAL A 494 12.48 12.64 9.14
C VAL A 494 12.22 14.09 9.55
N LEU A 495 12.45 15.03 8.64
CA LEU A 495 12.17 16.45 8.91
C LEU A 495 10.66 16.71 8.99
N ASP A 496 9.89 16.17 8.04
CA ASP A 496 8.45 16.38 7.96
C ASP A 496 7.72 15.78 9.18
N TYR A 497 7.97 14.52 9.49
CA TYR A 497 7.39 13.86 10.66
C TYR A 497 8.01 14.30 11.99
N GLY A 498 9.27 14.72 12.02
CA GLY A 498 9.90 15.31 13.19
C GLY A 498 9.19 16.60 13.62
N VAL A 499 8.91 17.50 12.67
CA VAL A 499 8.10 18.71 12.92
C VAL A 499 6.67 18.34 13.28
N PHE A 500 6.06 17.40 12.56
CA PHE A 500 4.69 16.94 12.82
C PHE A 500 4.50 16.42 14.24
N PHE A 501 5.36 15.53 14.71
CA PHE A 501 5.27 14.99 16.08
C PHE A 501 5.55 16.05 17.15
N ALA A 502 6.43 17.02 16.86
CA ALA A 502 6.73 18.10 17.79
C ALA A 502 5.61 19.14 17.89
N THR A 503 4.96 19.49 16.78
CA THR A 503 4.00 20.59 16.71
C THR A 503 2.54 20.15 16.60
N GLY A 504 2.31 18.94 16.11
CA GLY A 504 1.00 18.40 15.72
C GLY A 504 0.51 18.91 14.37
N GLN A 505 1.35 19.61 13.60
CA GLN A 505 1.04 20.11 12.26
C GLN A 505 2.06 19.59 11.25
N LEU A 506 1.57 18.97 10.19
CA LEU A 506 2.41 18.49 9.10
C LEU A 506 2.90 19.71 8.29
N PRO A 507 4.21 19.90 8.05
CA PRO A 507 4.71 20.98 7.19
C PRO A 507 4.11 20.96 5.78
N THR A 508 3.80 19.78 5.27
CA THR A 508 3.18 19.51 3.97
C THR A 508 1.66 19.33 4.07
N ALA A 509 1.00 19.97 5.05
CA ALA A 509 -0.44 19.81 5.33
C ALA A 509 -1.36 20.13 4.13
N ILE A 510 -0.86 20.84 3.12
CA ILE A 510 -1.60 21.10 1.88
C ILE A 510 -1.81 19.84 1.03
N ASP A 511 -0.95 18.84 1.19
CA ASP A 511 -0.98 17.56 0.45
C ASP A 511 -0.53 16.38 1.34
N PRO A 512 -1.32 16.01 2.35
CA PRO A 512 -0.97 14.92 3.25
C PRO A 512 -0.93 13.55 2.55
N LEU A 513 -1.70 13.38 1.45
CA LEU A 513 -1.69 12.14 0.68
C LEU A 513 -0.31 11.88 0.05
N SER A 514 0.31 12.89 -0.53
CA SER A 514 1.66 12.77 -1.09
C SER A 514 2.70 12.46 -0.01
N THR A 515 2.54 12.98 1.21
CA THR A 515 3.41 12.61 2.34
C THR A 515 3.30 11.11 2.69
N VAL A 516 2.08 10.58 2.76
CA VAL A 516 1.86 9.15 3.00
C VAL A 516 2.42 8.30 1.85
N ILE A 517 2.24 8.73 0.60
CA ILE A 517 2.84 8.07 -0.56
C ILE A 517 4.37 8.07 -0.46
N ALA A 518 4.96 9.18 -0.04
CA ALA A 518 6.42 9.31 0.10
C ALA A 518 7.03 8.32 1.10
N MET A 519 6.30 7.84 2.11
CA MET A 519 6.76 6.82 3.05
C MET A 519 7.24 5.52 2.38
N GLN A 520 6.73 5.21 1.20
CA GLN A 520 7.08 3.99 0.46
C GLN A 520 8.42 4.13 -0.28
N PHE A 521 8.82 5.37 -0.65
CA PHE A 521 9.97 5.62 -1.51
C PHE A 521 11.31 5.14 -0.93
N PRO A 522 11.66 5.35 0.35
CA PRO A 522 12.92 4.85 0.90
C PRO A 522 13.10 3.35 0.70
N VAL A 523 12.07 2.55 0.93
CA VAL A 523 12.12 1.09 0.81
C VAL A 523 12.18 0.66 -0.65
N VAL A 524 11.31 1.23 -1.50
CA VAL A 524 11.26 0.91 -2.93
C VAL A 524 12.57 1.30 -3.63
N LEU A 525 13.09 2.50 -3.36
CA LEU A 525 14.34 2.98 -3.95
C LEU A 525 15.57 2.21 -3.44
N ALA A 526 15.58 1.78 -2.17
CA ALA A 526 16.62 0.90 -1.66
C ALA A 526 16.60 -0.48 -2.34
N ALA A 527 15.43 -1.03 -2.65
CA ALA A 527 15.29 -2.25 -3.44
C ALA A 527 15.78 -2.05 -4.89
N VAL A 528 15.40 -0.94 -5.52
CA VAL A 528 15.90 -0.56 -6.86
C VAL A 528 17.43 -0.45 -6.88
N ALA A 529 18.03 0.22 -5.88
CA ALA A 529 19.47 0.32 -5.75
C ALA A 529 20.16 -1.06 -5.62
N ALA A 530 19.55 -1.95 -4.82
CA ALA A 530 20.04 -3.31 -4.68
C ALA A 530 19.97 -4.08 -6.01
N ILE A 531 18.85 -3.99 -6.73
CA ILE A 531 18.67 -4.60 -8.06
C ILE A 531 19.71 -4.05 -9.05
N ALA A 532 19.90 -2.73 -9.08
CA ALA A 532 20.84 -2.07 -9.98
C ALA A 532 22.28 -2.57 -9.78
N ILE A 533 22.77 -2.56 -8.53
CA ILE A 533 24.12 -3.02 -8.21
C ILE A 533 24.27 -4.53 -8.43
N PHE A 534 23.26 -5.33 -8.04
CA PHE A 534 23.31 -6.77 -8.24
C PHE A 534 23.45 -7.16 -9.71
N THR A 535 22.65 -6.55 -10.58
CA THR A 535 22.67 -6.82 -12.02
C THR A 535 23.91 -6.27 -12.68
N TRP A 536 24.34 -5.06 -12.32
CA TRP A 536 25.59 -4.46 -12.81
C TRP A 536 26.81 -5.33 -12.47
N ARG A 537 26.92 -5.84 -11.26
CA ARG A 537 28.02 -6.73 -10.85
C ARG A 537 28.10 -8.04 -11.64
N ARG A 538 27.10 -8.37 -12.43
CA ARG A 538 27.03 -9.56 -13.27
C ARG A 538 27.16 -9.29 -14.76
N THR A 539 26.89 -8.07 -15.15
CA THR A 539 26.77 -7.72 -16.57
C THR A 539 27.67 -6.56 -16.98
N GLY A 540 28.20 -5.78 -16.05
CA GLY A 540 28.92 -4.53 -16.35
C GLY A 540 28.02 -3.43 -16.94
N SER A 541 26.69 -3.68 -17.04
CA SER A 541 25.73 -2.78 -17.70
C SER A 541 24.66 -2.31 -16.72
N TYR A 542 24.21 -1.06 -16.87
CA TYR A 542 23.08 -0.52 -16.12
C TYR A 542 21.72 -1.01 -16.67
N ARG A 543 21.65 -1.42 -17.96
CA ARG A 543 20.39 -1.71 -18.66
C ARG A 543 19.55 -2.79 -18.00
N PRO A 544 20.05 -3.98 -17.65
CA PRO A 544 19.21 -5.02 -17.05
C PRO A 544 18.57 -4.59 -15.74
N GLY A 545 19.33 -3.93 -14.87
CA GLY A 545 18.83 -3.43 -13.59
C GLY A 545 17.76 -2.35 -13.74
N ALA A 546 17.97 -1.43 -14.68
CA ALA A 546 17.00 -0.38 -14.97
C ALA A 546 15.69 -0.93 -15.56
N LEU A 547 15.76 -1.94 -16.44
CA LEU A 547 14.60 -2.60 -17.04
C LEU A 547 13.81 -3.40 -16.01
N ILE A 548 14.49 -4.13 -15.12
CA ILE A 548 13.82 -4.82 -13.98
C ILE A 548 13.13 -3.81 -13.08
N ALA A 549 13.83 -2.73 -12.68
CA ALA A 549 13.26 -1.69 -11.82
C ALA A 549 12.07 -1.01 -12.48
N GLY A 550 12.17 -0.65 -13.76
CA GLY A 550 11.10 -0.02 -14.52
C GLY A 550 9.84 -0.89 -14.58
N LEU A 551 10.00 -2.16 -14.94
CA LEU A 551 8.87 -3.10 -15.01
C LEU A 551 8.27 -3.36 -13.61
N MET A 552 9.10 -3.64 -12.62
CA MET A 552 8.67 -3.95 -11.26
C MET A 552 7.94 -2.76 -10.62
N VAL A 553 8.51 -1.55 -10.71
CA VAL A 553 7.89 -0.35 -10.13
C VAL A 553 6.62 0.03 -10.88
N THR A 554 6.56 -0.13 -12.20
CA THR A 554 5.32 0.11 -12.97
C THR A 554 4.20 -0.81 -12.50
N LEU A 555 4.44 -2.11 -12.40
CA LEU A 555 3.43 -3.06 -11.94
C LEU A 555 3.03 -2.80 -10.47
N TYR A 556 4.00 -2.46 -9.62
CA TYR A 556 3.77 -2.07 -8.22
C TYR A 556 2.83 -0.87 -8.11
N VAL A 557 3.11 0.19 -8.86
CA VAL A 557 2.31 1.44 -8.81
C VAL A 557 0.93 1.22 -9.41
N VAL A 558 0.85 0.63 -10.60
CA VAL A 558 -0.44 0.47 -11.30
C VAL A 558 -1.39 -0.48 -10.56
N ALA A 559 -0.89 -1.58 -10.01
CA ALA A 559 -1.72 -2.49 -9.22
C ALA A 559 -2.08 -1.93 -7.83
N GLY A 560 -1.25 -1.03 -7.30
CA GLY A 560 -1.41 -0.41 -5.97
C GLY A 560 -2.21 0.89 -5.95
N THR A 561 -2.65 1.44 -7.10
CA THR A 561 -3.36 2.72 -7.15
C THR A 561 -4.77 2.59 -7.70
N ALA A 562 -5.59 3.64 -7.49
CA ALA A 562 -6.97 3.67 -7.93
C ALA A 562 -7.08 4.00 -9.42
N THR A 563 -7.96 3.29 -10.13
CA THR A 563 -8.36 3.60 -11.51
C THR A 563 -9.56 4.53 -11.49
N GLN A 564 -9.38 5.75 -11.98
CA GLN A 564 -10.38 6.84 -11.92
C GLN A 564 -10.96 7.20 -13.29
N GLY A 565 -10.22 6.96 -14.36
CA GLY A 565 -10.60 7.33 -15.72
C GLY A 565 -11.39 6.27 -16.51
N TRP A 566 -11.71 5.13 -15.87
CA TRP A 566 -12.46 4.01 -16.47
C TRP A 566 -13.53 3.48 -15.54
#